data_266f240810d9370be0863a0d8ec81cea
#
_entry.id   266f240810d9370be0863a0d8ec81cea
#
_cell.length_a   1.000
_cell.length_b   1.000
_cell.length_c   1.000
_cell.angle_alpha   90.00
_cell.angle_beta   90.00
_cell.angle_gamma   90.00
#
_symmetry.space_group_name_H-M   'P 1'
#
loop_
_entity.id
_entity.type
_entity.pdbx_description
1 polymer ?
#
loop_
_entity_poly.entity_id
_entity_poly.type
_entity_poly.pdbx_seq_one_letter_code
_entity_poly.pdbx_strand_id
1 'polypeptide(L)'
;MKAYKVTLFIFSVIAVLALLCVVFPADGVKAGNLTLRFPTLTEVLTPESSEDTALPEVSPEELLAQQLRDMRMQEENQYLDYFHNSNIRFNLPGDDLTWFDDLFKAFEHCDEERVRVMHYGDSQIEGDRITGVIREELQDTFGGIGPGIIPVIETVGSINIGQSSTAELTRALAFGPAEVRGKNSNYGPMAQVAYLDTTITVSVWPRTKERKHCHQFTRVTVLADNIGSKLYVTCKGDRRVVEPTKEMQRITFHFDEPVERVSLSMSGYANLYGILLDGDNGICVDNIPMRGCSGTMFTAINRRQLADFYTNENVRLILLEYGGNSVPYLNTEKSIHTYASSIDRQIRYLSELAPKARILLIGPSDMSTRIKGSWQTYPMLPAIIDSLRTTANRAGAAYWDMYQVMGGHNSMAQWCEQNPPLAGSDHIHFTRLGGDRVADLFCKSLMLYYDYYNWRKPKPQTPSPSAPVVTTNPQMATQIEQRKP
;
A
#
# COMPACT_ATOMS: atom_id res chain seq x y z
N MET A 1 -43.71 -7.91 40.63
CA MET A 1 -44.56 -8.94 41.34
C MET A 1 -43.93 -9.23 42.68
N LYS A 2 -44.69 -9.35 43.76
CA LYS A 2 -44.11 -9.69 45.10
C LYS A 2 -43.57 -11.15 45.07
N ALA A 3 -42.36 -11.36 45.60
CA ALA A 3 -41.62 -12.65 45.52
C ALA A 3 -42.50 -13.83 45.89
N TYR A 4 -43.33 -13.73 46.92
CA TYR A 4 -44.22 -14.83 47.35
C TYR A 4 -45.19 -15.32 46.26
N LYS A 5 -45.61 -14.46 45.32
CA LYS A 5 -46.54 -14.84 44.22
C LYS A 5 -45.81 -15.73 43.21
N VAL A 6 -44.53 -15.48 42.95
CA VAL A 6 -43.70 -16.31 42.08
C VAL A 6 -43.47 -17.69 42.71
N THR A 7 -43.15 -17.71 44.00
CA THR A 7 -42.99 -18.96 44.76
C THR A 7 -44.27 -19.78 44.81
N LEU A 8 -45.39 -19.15 45.07
CA LEU A 8 -46.69 -19.82 45.06
C LEU A 8 -47.06 -20.39 43.67
N PHE A 9 -46.76 -19.64 42.59
CA PHE A 9 -46.95 -20.09 41.24
C PHE A 9 -46.09 -21.33 40.94
N ILE A 10 -44.78 -21.30 41.30
CA ILE A 10 -43.87 -22.44 41.11
C ILE A 10 -44.39 -23.68 41.81
N PHE A 11 -44.77 -23.54 43.11
CA PHE A 11 -45.34 -24.68 43.88
C PHE A 11 -46.61 -25.18 43.29
N SER A 12 -47.50 -24.32 42.77
CA SER A 12 -48.72 -24.74 42.09
C SER A 12 -48.45 -25.56 40.81
N VAL A 13 -47.44 -25.11 40.02
CA VAL A 13 -47.04 -25.87 38.83
C VAL A 13 -46.46 -27.24 39.18
N ILE A 14 -45.57 -27.30 40.19
CA ILE A 14 -45.01 -28.55 40.67
C ILE A 14 -46.10 -29.48 41.18
N ALA A 15 -47.08 -28.98 41.94
CA ALA A 15 -48.19 -29.77 42.46
C ALA A 15 -49.09 -30.35 41.34
N VAL A 16 -49.34 -29.55 40.28
CA VAL A 16 -50.08 -30.01 39.07
C VAL A 16 -49.28 -31.08 38.31
N LEU A 17 -48.00 -30.90 38.11
CA LEU A 17 -47.13 -31.87 37.46
C LEU A 17 -47.05 -33.18 38.26
N ALA A 18 -46.91 -33.11 39.57
CA ALA A 18 -46.90 -34.28 40.45
C ALA A 18 -48.28 -35.03 40.38
N LEU A 19 -49.38 -34.29 40.35
CA LEU A 19 -50.73 -34.88 40.17
C LEU A 19 -50.84 -35.59 38.84
N LEU A 20 -50.33 -34.99 37.76
CA LEU A 20 -50.29 -35.62 36.43
C LEU A 20 -49.48 -36.92 36.44
N CYS A 21 -48.33 -36.96 37.13
CA CYS A 21 -47.51 -38.19 37.29
C CYS A 21 -48.28 -39.35 37.95
N VAL A 22 -49.29 -39.05 38.79
CA VAL A 22 -50.09 -40.06 39.53
C VAL A 22 -51.36 -40.45 38.77
N VAL A 23 -52.03 -39.51 38.15
CA VAL A 23 -53.36 -39.70 37.55
C VAL A 23 -53.25 -40.11 36.08
N PHE A 24 -52.18 -39.80 35.40
CA PHE A 24 -52.07 -40.12 33.94
C PHE A 24 -51.74 -41.60 33.74
N PRO A 25 -52.42 -42.31 32.84
CA PRO A 25 -52.18 -43.74 32.60
C PRO A 25 -50.73 -44.00 32.17
N ALA A 26 -50.07 -45.01 32.78
CA ALA A 26 -48.70 -45.40 32.48
C ALA A 26 -48.49 -45.77 30.97
N ASP A 27 -49.52 -46.34 30.33
CA ASP A 27 -49.51 -46.71 28.91
C ASP A 27 -49.81 -45.56 27.97
N GLY A 28 -50.09 -44.35 28.51
CA GLY A 28 -50.46 -43.17 27.75
C GLY A 28 -51.89 -43.17 27.25
N VAL A 29 -52.35 -42.02 26.73
CA VAL A 29 -53.68 -41.82 26.13
C VAL A 29 -53.54 -41.73 24.61
N LYS A 30 -54.24 -42.56 23.89
CA LYS A 30 -54.29 -42.55 22.42
C LYS A 30 -55.24 -41.45 21.93
N ALA A 31 -54.73 -40.51 21.16
CA ALA A 31 -55.52 -39.53 20.42
C ALA A 31 -55.24 -39.67 18.92
N GLY A 32 -56.02 -40.48 18.24
CA GLY A 32 -55.77 -40.87 16.86
C GLY A 32 -54.52 -41.73 16.71
N ASN A 33 -53.57 -41.29 15.84
CA ASN A 33 -52.31 -41.99 15.64
C ASN A 33 -51.21 -41.54 16.61
N LEU A 34 -51.50 -40.64 17.54
CA LEU A 34 -50.53 -40.11 18.54
C LEU A 34 -50.83 -40.72 19.90
N THR A 35 -49.82 -41.26 20.59
CA THR A 35 -49.92 -41.68 21.99
C THR A 35 -49.26 -40.60 22.85
N LEU A 36 -50.05 -39.90 23.65
CA LEU A 36 -49.58 -38.93 24.65
C LEU A 36 -49.22 -39.69 25.92
N ARG A 37 -47.96 -39.63 26.33
CA ARG A 37 -47.44 -40.24 27.55
C ARG A 37 -46.93 -39.15 28.48
N PHE A 38 -47.20 -39.31 29.78
CA PHE A 38 -46.67 -38.49 30.84
C PHE A 38 -45.83 -39.37 31.77
N PRO A 39 -44.62 -38.91 32.23
CA PRO A 39 -43.76 -39.76 33.06
C PRO A 39 -44.49 -40.12 34.37
N THR A 40 -44.35 -41.35 34.82
CA THR A 40 -44.87 -41.82 36.13
C THR A 40 -44.08 -41.28 37.25
N LEU A 41 -44.64 -41.21 38.50
CA LEU A 41 -43.93 -40.72 39.66
C LEU A 41 -42.67 -41.57 39.97
N THR A 42 -42.68 -42.84 39.64
CA THR A 42 -41.54 -43.76 39.78
C THR A 42 -40.43 -43.39 38.78
N GLU A 43 -40.73 -43.07 37.54
CA GLU A 43 -39.76 -42.65 36.54
C GLU A 43 -39.13 -41.29 36.89
N VAL A 44 -39.89 -40.42 37.59
CA VAL A 44 -39.34 -39.09 38.02
C VAL A 44 -38.49 -39.19 39.30
N LEU A 45 -38.85 -40.12 40.22
CA LEU A 45 -38.18 -40.23 41.55
C LEU A 45 -37.07 -41.29 41.58
N THR A 46 -37.11 -42.26 40.66
CA THR A 46 -35.94 -43.13 40.42
C THR A 46 -35.27 -42.67 39.15
N PRO A 47 -34.22 -41.86 39.21
CA PRO A 47 -33.43 -41.61 38.02
C PRO A 47 -32.96 -42.98 37.54
N GLU A 48 -33.33 -43.36 36.29
CA GLU A 48 -32.60 -44.41 35.60
C GLU A 48 -31.13 -44.08 35.79
N SER A 49 -30.35 -45.02 36.34
CA SER A 49 -28.93 -44.95 36.20
C SER A 49 -28.66 -44.81 34.69
N SER A 50 -28.50 -43.57 34.21
CA SER A 50 -27.98 -43.35 32.89
C SER A 50 -26.72 -44.19 32.85
N GLU A 51 -26.71 -45.27 32.05
CA GLU A 51 -25.47 -45.81 31.56
C GLU A 51 -24.65 -44.57 31.18
N ASP A 52 -23.55 -44.39 31.90
CA ASP A 52 -22.59 -43.37 31.63
C ASP A 52 -22.23 -43.45 30.16
N THR A 53 -22.96 -42.74 29.34
CA THR A 53 -22.38 -42.24 28.10
C THR A 53 -21.35 -41.21 28.55
N ALA A 54 -20.23 -41.73 29.06
CA ALA A 54 -19.04 -40.94 29.25
C ALA A 54 -18.86 -40.17 27.95
N LEU A 55 -19.08 -38.86 28.02
CA LEU A 55 -18.66 -37.97 26.93
C LEU A 55 -17.22 -38.42 26.66
N PRO A 56 -16.86 -38.71 25.40
CA PRO A 56 -15.53 -39.18 25.06
C PRO A 56 -14.54 -38.22 25.75
N GLU A 57 -13.71 -38.75 26.67
CA GLU A 57 -12.68 -37.97 27.31
C GLU A 57 -11.82 -37.39 26.18
N VAL A 58 -11.97 -36.08 25.92
CA VAL A 58 -11.16 -35.36 24.97
C VAL A 58 -9.73 -35.51 25.42
N SER A 59 -8.90 -36.15 24.64
CA SER A 59 -7.50 -36.35 25.01
C SER A 59 -6.82 -35.02 25.33
N PRO A 60 -5.83 -34.96 26.23
CA PRO A 60 -5.09 -33.72 26.48
C PRO A 60 -4.51 -33.09 25.21
N GLU A 61 -4.16 -33.90 24.21
CA GLU A 61 -3.67 -33.43 22.90
C GLU A 61 -4.78 -32.77 22.08
N GLU A 62 -5.99 -33.32 22.10
CA GLU A 62 -7.16 -32.72 21.41
C GLU A 62 -7.59 -31.42 22.08
N LEU A 63 -7.56 -31.34 23.43
CA LEU A 63 -7.85 -30.11 24.16
C LEU A 63 -6.83 -29.02 23.86
N LEU A 64 -5.53 -29.36 23.84
CA LEU A 64 -4.46 -28.44 23.44
C LEU A 64 -4.63 -27.97 22.00
N ALA A 65 -4.95 -28.89 21.07
CA ALA A 65 -5.18 -28.56 19.68
C ALA A 65 -6.40 -27.64 19.50
N GLN A 66 -7.44 -27.80 20.30
CA GLN A 66 -8.60 -26.90 20.33
C GLN A 66 -8.20 -25.51 20.87
N GLN A 67 -7.50 -25.45 21.99
CA GLN A 67 -7.02 -24.17 22.55
C GLN A 67 -6.14 -23.41 21.54
N LEU A 68 -5.23 -24.09 20.85
CA LEU A 68 -4.39 -23.48 19.81
C LEU A 68 -5.23 -22.97 18.63
N ARG A 69 -6.27 -23.68 18.21
CA ARG A 69 -7.20 -23.20 17.18
C ARG A 69 -7.97 -21.96 17.63
N ASP A 70 -8.48 -21.96 18.87
CA ASP A 70 -9.24 -20.84 19.42
C ASP A 70 -8.36 -19.59 19.56
N MET A 71 -7.11 -19.75 20.03
CA MET A 71 -6.14 -18.65 20.07
C MET A 71 -5.85 -18.11 18.67
N ARG A 72 -5.61 -18.97 17.69
CA ARG A 72 -5.35 -18.56 16.32
C ARG A 72 -6.55 -17.81 15.71
N MET A 73 -7.75 -18.26 15.97
CA MET A 73 -8.98 -17.59 15.52
C MET A 73 -9.15 -16.22 16.19
N GLN A 74 -8.79 -16.07 17.47
CA GLN A 74 -8.79 -14.78 18.15
C GLN A 74 -7.75 -13.81 17.55
N GLU A 75 -6.55 -14.29 17.25
CA GLU A 75 -5.50 -13.49 16.56
C GLU A 75 -5.99 -13.05 15.18
N GLU A 76 -6.60 -13.95 14.39
CA GLU A 76 -7.14 -13.62 13.08
C GLU A 76 -8.23 -12.54 13.15
N ASN A 77 -9.15 -12.68 14.13
CA ASN A 77 -10.22 -11.72 14.33
C ASN A 77 -9.69 -10.31 14.66
N GLN A 78 -8.54 -10.18 15.32
CA GLN A 78 -7.93 -8.87 15.58
C GLN A 78 -7.44 -8.21 14.30
N TYR A 79 -6.83 -8.97 13.37
CA TYR A 79 -6.46 -8.44 12.05
C TYR A 79 -7.69 -8.05 11.25
N LEU A 80 -8.71 -8.90 11.21
CA LEU A 80 -9.95 -8.65 10.48
C LEU A 80 -10.69 -7.42 11.00
N ASP A 81 -10.76 -7.25 12.34
CA ASP A 81 -11.33 -6.06 12.95
C ASP A 81 -10.59 -4.79 12.52
N TYR A 82 -9.25 -4.82 12.55
CA TYR A 82 -8.43 -3.72 12.08
C TYR A 82 -8.69 -3.41 10.60
N PHE A 83 -8.67 -4.42 9.72
CA PHE A 83 -8.90 -4.21 8.27
C PHE A 83 -10.32 -3.72 7.96
N HIS A 84 -11.31 -3.98 8.80
CA HIS A 84 -12.66 -3.45 8.63
C HIS A 84 -12.81 -2.03 9.15
N ASN A 85 -12.21 -1.71 10.29
CA ASN A 85 -12.50 -0.50 11.05
C ASN A 85 -11.44 0.60 10.94
N SER A 86 -10.23 0.31 10.46
CA SER A 86 -9.17 1.32 10.37
C SER A 86 -9.35 2.28 9.19
N ASN A 87 -9.17 3.57 9.45
CA ASN A 87 -9.18 4.61 8.42
C ASN A 87 -7.96 4.57 7.50
N ILE A 88 -6.86 3.91 7.92
CA ILE A 88 -5.64 3.78 7.11
C ILE A 88 -5.59 2.50 6.28
N ARG A 89 -6.62 1.66 6.34
CA ARG A 89 -6.69 0.41 5.57
C ARG A 89 -6.61 0.66 4.07
N PHE A 90 -6.13 -0.34 3.33
CA PHE A 90 -6.29 -0.37 1.88
C PHE A 90 -7.69 -0.90 1.50
N ASN A 91 -8.30 -0.29 0.50
CA ASN A 91 -9.48 -0.83 -0.15
C ASN A 91 -8.99 -1.76 -1.27
N LEU A 92 -9.08 -3.06 -1.04
CA LEU A 92 -8.55 -4.08 -1.94
C LEU A 92 -9.60 -4.54 -2.95
N PRO A 93 -9.22 -4.92 -4.18
CA PRO A 93 -10.15 -5.51 -5.15
C PRO A 93 -10.79 -6.78 -4.59
N GLY A 94 -12.14 -6.81 -4.54
CA GLY A 94 -12.90 -7.94 -4.02
C GLY A 94 -12.69 -8.21 -2.53
N ASP A 95 -12.21 -7.24 -1.76
CA ASP A 95 -11.82 -7.37 -0.34
C ASP A 95 -10.83 -8.53 -0.08
N ASP A 96 -10.02 -8.87 -1.09
CA ASP A 96 -9.05 -9.97 -1.03
C ASP A 96 -7.82 -9.59 -0.19
N LEU A 97 -7.77 -10.04 1.06
CA LEU A 97 -6.65 -9.80 1.98
C LEU A 97 -5.34 -10.50 1.56
N THR A 98 -5.37 -11.33 0.51
CA THR A 98 -4.17 -11.96 -0.07
C THR A 98 -3.59 -11.16 -1.24
N TRP A 99 -4.22 -10.05 -1.60
CA TRP A 99 -3.87 -9.24 -2.78
C TRP A 99 -2.40 -8.80 -2.82
N PHE A 100 -1.77 -8.60 -1.66
CA PHE A 100 -0.36 -8.22 -1.55
C PHE A 100 0.62 -9.41 -1.49
N ASP A 101 0.16 -10.67 -1.43
CA ASP A 101 1.03 -11.82 -1.13
C ASP A 101 2.21 -11.96 -2.11
N ASP A 102 1.97 -11.81 -3.41
CA ASP A 102 3.04 -11.86 -4.42
C ASP A 102 4.07 -10.73 -4.27
N LEU A 103 3.61 -9.55 -3.82
CA LEU A 103 4.48 -8.41 -3.53
C LEU A 103 5.37 -8.73 -2.32
N PHE A 104 4.77 -9.19 -1.23
CA PHE A 104 5.52 -9.50 -0.01
C PHE A 104 6.48 -10.67 -0.21
N LYS A 105 6.08 -11.67 -0.99
CA LYS A 105 7.00 -12.72 -1.41
C LYS A 105 8.19 -12.17 -2.19
N ALA A 106 8.00 -11.21 -3.07
CA ALA A 106 9.10 -10.57 -3.77
C ALA A 106 9.98 -9.74 -2.83
N PHE A 107 9.40 -9.07 -1.83
CA PHE A 107 10.15 -8.32 -0.82
C PHE A 107 11.04 -9.23 0.03
N GLU A 108 10.59 -10.43 0.37
CA GLU A 108 11.38 -11.41 1.14
C GLU A 108 12.58 -11.98 0.39
N HIS A 109 12.59 -11.91 -0.94
CA HIS A 109 13.68 -12.38 -1.79
C HIS A 109 14.52 -11.24 -2.38
N CYS A 110 14.37 -10.03 -1.85
CA CYS A 110 15.09 -8.88 -2.38
C CYS A 110 16.58 -8.85 -2.01
N ASP A 111 17.04 -9.72 -1.12
CA ASP A 111 18.46 -9.98 -0.86
C ASP A 111 19.17 -10.67 -2.04
N GLU A 112 18.44 -11.42 -2.86
CA GLU A 112 18.93 -12.09 -4.06
C GLU A 112 18.81 -11.23 -5.33
N GLU A 113 17.77 -10.37 -5.40
CA GLU A 113 17.49 -9.52 -6.55
C GLU A 113 16.98 -8.12 -6.15
N ARG A 114 17.06 -7.15 -7.06
CA ARG A 114 16.39 -5.87 -6.83
C ARG A 114 14.89 -6.00 -7.03
N VAL A 115 14.14 -5.38 -6.14
CA VAL A 115 12.70 -5.21 -6.26
C VAL A 115 12.38 -3.72 -6.30
N ARG A 116 11.69 -3.27 -7.35
CA ARG A 116 11.43 -1.85 -7.56
C ARG A 116 9.98 -1.48 -7.27
N VAL A 117 9.84 -0.36 -6.57
CA VAL A 117 8.58 0.33 -6.30
C VAL A 117 8.61 1.68 -7.04
N MET A 118 7.65 1.91 -7.93
CA MET A 118 7.51 3.18 -8.65
C MET A 118 6.46 4.05 -7.97
N HIS A 119 6.82 5.22 -7.46
CA HIS A 119 5.87 6.18 -6.94
C HIS A 119 5.71 7.35 -7.92
N TYR A 120 4.65 7.29 -8.70
CA TYR A 120 4.21 8.34 -9.59
C TYR A 120 3.20 9.23 -8.89
N GLY A 121 3.40 10.54 -8.93
CA GLY A 121 2.45 11.47 -8.31
C GLY A 121 2.56 12.88 -8.85
N ASP A 122 1.77 13.77 -8.31
CA ASP A 122 1.79 15.18 -8.66
C ASP A 122 2.73 16.01 -7.76
N SER A 123 2.38 17.26 -7.46
CA SER A 123 3.18 18.13 -6.60
C SER A 123 3.19 17.70 -5.12
N GLN A 124 2.33 16.80 -4.67
CA GLN A 124 2.36 16.32 -3.29
C GLN A 124 3.61 15.54 -2.96
N ILE A 125 4.15 14.75 -3.90
CA ILE A 125 5.38 13.97 -3.71
C ILE A 125 6.65 14.74 -4.10
N GLU A 126 6.56 15.99 -4.54
CA GLU A 126 7.74 16.80 -4.85
C GLU A 126 8.70 16.93 -3.68
N GLY A 127 9.97 17.07 -4.01
CA GLY A 127 11.02 17.16 -3.01
C GLY A 127 11.33 15.85 -2.29
N ASP A 128 10.71 14.72 -2.71
CA ASP A 128 10.90 13.41 -2.08
C ASP A 128 10.36 13.37 -0.63
N ARG A 129 9.36 14.22 -0.32
CA ARG A 129 8.86 14.42 1.05
C ARG A 129 8.05 13.24 1.59
N ILE A 130 7.30 12.54 0.73
CA ILE A 130 6.52 11.34 1.07
C ILE A 130 7.33 10.09 0.72
N THR A 131 7.73 9.98 -0.54
CA THR A 131 8.44 8.81 -1.08
C THR A 131 9.73 8.51 -0.33
N GLY A 132 10.45 9.54 0.12
CA GLY A 132 11.69 9.38 0.87
C GLY A 132 11.52 8.68 2.21
N VAL A 133 10.38 8.87 2.90
CA VAL A 133 10.04 8.14 4.14
C VAL A 133 9.66 6.69 3.82
N ILE A 134 8.81 6.49 2.80
CA ILE A 134 8.42 5.14 2.34
C ILE A 134 9.67 4.34 1.94
N ARG A 135 10.61 4.97 1.24
CA ARG A 135 11.87 4.35 0.83
C ARG A 135 12.70 3.91 2.02
N GLU A 136 12.92 4.82 2.98
CA GLU A 136 13.70 4.52 4.18
C GLU A 136 13.10 3.36 4.96
N GLU A 137 11.78 3.35 5.21
CA GLU A 137 11.09 2.29 5.94
C GLU A 137 11.21 0.93 5.23
N LEU A 138 11.04 0.90 3.90
CA LEU A 138 11.16 -0.34 3.14
C LEU A 138 12.62 -0.82 3.05
N GLN A 139 13.58 0.08 2.91
CA GLN A 139 15.00 -0.25 2.87
C GLN A 139 15.52 -0.69 4.25
N ASP A 140 15.05 -0.09 5.35
CA ASP A 140 15.34 -0.53 6.71
C ASP A 140 14.79 -1.95 6.98
N THR A 141 13.59 -2.24 6.47
CA THR A 141 12.91 -3.51 6.76
C THR A 141 13.41 -4.67 5.90
N PHE A 142 13.63 -4.43 4.61
CA PHE A 142 13.91 -5.47 3.61
C PHE A 142 15.30 -5.36 2.99
N GLY A 143 16.07 -4.33 3.33
CA GLY A 143 17.34 -4.03 2.70
C GLY A 143 17.19 -3.24 1.40
N GLY A 144 18.32 -2.75 0.91
CA GLY A 144 18.40 -1.90 -0.28
C GLY A 144 19.01 -0.55 0.04
N ILE A 145 19.52 0.11 -0.99
CA ILE A 145 20.16 1.43 -0.91
C ILE A 145 19.87 2.24 -2.16
N GLY A 146 20.06 3.54 -2.07
CA GLY A 146 19.96 4.47 -3.18
C GLY A 146 18.64 5.23 -3.24
N PRO A 147 18.65 6.42 -3.85
CA PRO A 147 17.47 7.26 -4.01
C PRO A 147 16.54 6.78 -5.15
N GLY A 148 16.92 5.73 -5.89
CA GLY A 148 16.19 5.26 -7.06
C GLY A 148 16.47 6.10 -8.31
N ILE A 149 15.46 6.29 -9.17
CA ILE A 149 15.59 7.06 -10.40
C ILE A 149 15.53 8.57 -10.12
N ILE A 150 16.43 9.31 -10.74
CA ILE A 150 16.45 10.78 -10.73
C ILE A 150 16.42 11.34 -12.15
N PRO A 151 15.88 12.56 -12.37
CA PRO A 151 15.95 13.21 -13.68
C PRO A 151 17.40 13.60 -13.99
N VAL A 152 17.74 13.68 -15.28
CA VAL A 152 19.05 14.17 -15.70
C VAL A 152 19.24 15.66 -15.35
N ILE A 153 18.16 16.43 -15.45
CA ILE A 153 18.11 17.85 -15.05
C ILE A 153 17.11 17.99 -13.90
N GLU A 154 17.61 18.38 -12.74
CA GLU A 154 16.77 18.65 -11.58
C GLU A 154 15.90 19.89 -11.81
N THR A 155 14.61 19.79 -11.57
CA THR A 155 13.66 20.91 -11.68
C THR A 155 13.07 21.30 -10.33
N VAL A 156 12.99 20.33 -9.42
CA VAL A 156 12.57 20.54 -8.04
C VAL A 156 13.55 19.77 -7.16
N GLY A 157 14.25 20.48 -6.29
CA GLY A 157 15.28 19.86 -5.43
C GLY A 157 14.70 18.83 -4.48
N SER A 158 15.33 17.67 -4.39
CA SER A 158 15.04 16.68 -3.36
C SER A 158 15.56 17.17 -2.00
N ILE A 159 14.83 16.86 -0.92
CA ILE A 159 15.29 17.11 0.45
C ILE A 159 16.41 16.15 0.88
N ASN A 160 16.54 15.00 0.23
CA ASN A 160 17.47 13.94 0.59
C ASN A 160 18.81 14.05 -0.18
N ILE A 161 18.76 14.30 -1.48
CA ILE A 161 19.94 14.39 -2.34
C ILE A 161 20.01 15.75 -3.03
N GLY A 162 21.22 16.22 -3.29
CA GLY A 162 21.51 17.38 -4.15
C GLY A 162 21.96 16.92 -5.52
N GLN A 163 21.59 17.67 -6.53
CA GLN A 163 21.99 17.45 -7.91
C GLN A 163 22.41 18.78 -8.54
N SER A 164 23.39 18.74 -9.43
CA SER A 164 23.75 19.87 -10.29
C SER A 164 24.12 19.38 -11.68
N SER A 165 24.03 20.27 -12.66
CA SER A 165 24.44 20.02 -14.03
C SER A 165 25.26 21.19 -14.56
N THR A 166 26.25 20.91 -15.43
CA THR A 166 27.12 21.96 -16.02
C THR A 166 26.46 22.65 -17.20
N ALA A 167 25.34 22.15 -17.72
CA ALA A 167 24.59 22.78 -18.80
C ALA A 167 23.09 22.53 -18.59
N GLU A 168 22.28 23.37 -19.17
CA GLU A 168 20.84 23.17 -19.34
C GLU A 168 20.58 22.34 -20.60
N LEU A 169 19.63 21.42 -20.53
CA LEU A 169 19.15 20.65 -21.67
C LEU A 169 17.68 20.97 -21.94
N THR A 170 17.33 21.03 -23.22
CA THR A 170 15.92 21.06 -23.62
C THR A 170 15.24 19.79 -23.14
N ARG A 171 14.04 19.91 -22.57
CA ARG A 171 13.26 18.79 -22.08
C ARG A 171 11.89 18.75 -22.71
N ALA A 172 11.32 17.55 -22.81
CA ALA A 172 9.94 17.36 -23.14
C ALA A 172 9.25 16.46 -22.08
N LEU A 173 7.96 16.72 -21.86
CA LEU A 173 7.12 16.03 -20.89
C LEU A 173 5.99 15.29 -21.59
N ALA A 174 5.56 14.16 -21.05
CA ALA A 174 4.40 13.42 -21.54
C ALA A 174 3.06 14.09 -21.17
N PHE A 175 3.07 15.11 -20.31
CA PHE A 175 1.92 15.83 -19.78
C PHE A 175 2.11 17.35 -19.89
N GLY A 176 1.09 18.11 -19.52
CA GLY A 176 1.11 19.57 -19.60
C GLY A 176 0.67 20.11 -20.96
N PRO A 177 0.86 21.42 -21.22
CA PRO A 177 0.47 22.06 -22.48
C PRO A 177 1.31 21.56 -23.66
N ALA A 178 0.83 21.82 -24.89
CA ALA A 178 1.42 21.27 -26.12
C ALA A 178 2.89 21.67 -26.33
N GLU A 179 3.26 22.88 -25.88
CA GLU A 179 4.59 23.49 -26.06
C GLU A 179 5.69 22.73 -25.33
N VAL A 180 5.36 22.04 -24.22
CA VAL A 180 6.31 21.23 -23.45
C VAL A 180 6.31 19.76 -23.83
N ARG A 181 5.45 19.34 -24.75
CA ARG A 181 5.37 17.94 -25.19
C ARG A 181 6.40 17.63 -26.25
N GLY A 182 6.94 16.42 -26.23
CA GLY A 182 7.84 15.93 -27.26
C GLY A 182 7.12 15.64 -28.57
N LYS A 183 7.90 15.61 -29.65
CA LYS A 183 7.41 15.28 -30.99
C LYS A 183 7.03 13.80 -31.16
N ASN A 184 7.45 12.94 -30.23
CA ASN A 184 7.18 11.51 -30.23
C ASN A 184 6.79 11.06 -28.81
N SER A 185 6.50 9.77 -28.63
CA SER A 185 6.10 9.18 -27.36
C SER A 185 7.25 8.68 -26.49
N ASN A 186 8.51 8.93 -26.85
CA ASN A 186 9.68 8.44 -26.13
C ASN A 186 10.00 9.35 -24.93
N TYR A 187 9.38 9.06 -23.82
CA TYR A 187 9.56 9.80 -22.55
C TYR A 187 10.24 8.97 -21.45
N GLY A 188 10.35 7.62 -21.67
CA GLY A 188 10.87 6.73 -20.65
C GLY A 188 10.01 6.65 -19.38
N PRO A 189 10.52 5.98 -18.34
CA PRO A 189 9.74 5.70 -17.12
C PRO A 189 9.40 6.95 -16.30
N MET A 190 10.14 8.05 -16.45
CA MET A 190 9.88 9.30 -15.74
C MET A 190 8.87 10.22 -16.43
N ALA A 191 8.23 9.77 -17.52
CA ALA A 191 7.31 10.58 -18.33
C ALA A 191 7.94 11.90 -18.83
N GLN A 192 9.27 11.92 -18.98
CA GLN A 192 10.05 13.05 -19.48
C GLN A 192 11.31 12.58 -20.23
N VAL A 193 11.81 13.44 -21.10
CA VAL A 193 13.06 13.21 -21.82
C VAL A 193 13.87 14.50 -21.84
N ALA A 194 15.19 14.40 -21.64
CA ALA A 194 16.14 15.48 -21.85
C ALA A 194 16.95 15.22 -23.12
N TYR A 195 17.07 16.21 -24.00
CA TYR A 195 17.78 16.10 -25.28
C TYR A 195 19.24 16.53 -25.12
N LEU A 196 20.14 15.56 -25.18
CA LEU A 196 21.59 15.80 -25.13
C LEU A 196 22.07 16.21 -26.54
N ASP A 197 22.61 17.41 -26.65
CA ASP A 197 23.20 17.98 -27.86
C ASP A 197 24.55 18.68 -27.58
N THR A 198 25.03 18.61 -26.36
CA THR A 198 26.27 19.19 -25.85
C THR A 198 26.94 18.26 -24.85
N THR A 199 28.08 18.63 -24.30
CA THR A 199 28.70 17.92 -23.18
C THR A 199 28.11 18.43 -21.88
N ILE A 200 27.60 17.50 -21.03
CA ILE A 200 27.07 17.79 -19.71
C ILE A 200 27.76 16.93 -18.65
N THR A 201 27.95 17.48 -17.46
CA THR A 201 28.31 16.71 -16.26
C THR A 201 27.22 16.88 -15.23
N VAL A 202 26.63 15.75 -14.80
CA VAL A 202 25.65 15.68 -13.71
C VAL A 202 26.36 15.19 -12.47
N SER A 203 26.26 15.94 -11.37
CA SER A 203 26.83 15.58 -10.07
C SER A 203 25.74 15.41 -9.04
N VAL A 204 25.86 14.37 -8.20
CA VAL A 204 24.90 14.02 -7.14
C VAL A 204 25.63 13.84 -5.81
N TRP A 205 25.00 14.32 -4.72
CA TRP A 205 25.53 14.25 -3.36
C TRP A 205 24.42 14.23 -2.30
N PRO A 206 24.67 13.72 -1.05
CA PRO A 206 23.70 13.80 0.04
C PRO A 206 23.42 15.25 0.44
N ARG A 207 22.17 15.61 0.74
CA ARG A 207 21.77 16.91 1.32
C ARG A 207 21.55 16.85 2.83
N THR A 208 21.17 15.72 3.35
CA THR A 208 20.90 15.48 4.77
C THR A 208 21.76 14.35 5.31
N LYS A 209 21.91 14.25 6.62
CA LYS A 209 22.52 13.10 7.30
C LYS A 209 21.49 12.07 7.75
N GLU A 210 20.23 12.44 7.68
CA GLU A 210 19.08 11.54 7.90
C GLU A 210 18.89 10.64 6.68
N ARG A 211 18.17 9.54 6.84
CA ARG A 211 17.80 8.61 5.74
C ARG A 211 19.03 8.11 4.98
N LYS A 212 19.92 7.43 5.70
CA LYS A 212 21.24 7.01 5.21
C LYS A 212 21.16 6.09 3.99
N HIS A 213 20.16 5.22 3.92
CA HIS A 213 20.01 4.26 2.84
C HIS A 213 19.86 4.94 1.48
N CYS A 214 19.13 6.06 1.40
CA CYS A 214 18.96 6.77 0.13
C CYS A 214 20.20 7.54 -0.34
N HIS A 215 21.25 7.64 0.49
CA HIS A 215 22.47 8.37 0.11
C HIS A 215 23.56 7.47 -0.50
N GLN A 216 23.47 6.19 -0.33
CA GLN A 216 24.48 5.22 -0.73
C GLN A 216 23.98 4.41 -1.93
N PHE A 217 24.86 4.12 -2.86
CA PHE A 217 24.57 3.28 -4.03
C PHE A 217 25.84 2.60 -4.52
N THR A 218 25.70 1.37 -5.01
CA THR A 218 26.78 0.59 -5.63
C THR A 218 26.64 0.56 -7.15
N ARG A 219 25.51 1.04 -7.67
CA ARG A 219 25.20 0.98 -9.09
C ARG A 219 24.65 2.31 -9.59
N VAL A 220 25.19 2.76 -10.72
CA VAL A 220 24.72 3.94 -11.44
C VAL A 220 24.39 3.56 -12.87
N THR A 221 23.15 3.81 -13.30
CA THR A 221 22.70 3.47 -14.66
C THR A 221 22.09 4.69 -15.34
N VAL A 222 22.62 5.07 -16.48
CA VAL A 222 22.01 6.08 -17.35
C VAL A 222 21.09 5.40 -18.33
N LEU A 223 19.82 5.87 -18.41
CA LEU A 223 18.83 5.42 -19.38
C LEU A 223 18.84 6.37 -20.59
N ALA A 224 19.20 5.87 -21.75
CA ALA A 224 19.32 6.69 -22.95
C ALA A 224 19.02 5.90 -24.22
N ASP A 225 18.62 6.60 -25.28
CA ASP A 225 18.80 6.17 -26.67
C ASP A 225 19.61 7.22 -27.45
N ASN A 226 20.20 6.82 -28.58
CA ASN A 226 21.05 7.70 -29.38
C ASN A 226 20.90 7.39 -30.86
N ILE A 227 20.14 8.20 -31.57
CA ILE A 227 19.91 8.01 -33.00
C ILE A 227 20.95 8.83 -33.80
N GLY A 228 21.76 8.12 -34.58
CA GLY A 228 22.64 8.74 -35.57
C GLY A 228 24.06 9.10 -35.12
N SER A 229 24.39 9.03 -33.83
CA SER A 229 25.74 9.29 -33.33
C SER A 229 26.09 8.44 -32.11
N LYS A 230 27.37 8.34 -31.76
CA LYS A 230 27.82 7.66 -30.53
C LYS A 230 27.50 8.52 -29.31
N LEU A 231 27.05 7.87 -28.24
CA LEU A 231 26.95 8.46 -26.93
C LEU A 231 28.15 8.02 -26.07
N TYR A 232 28.76 8.97 -25.41
CA TYR A 232 29.85 8.73 -24.47
C TYR A 232 29.36 9.04 -23.06
N VAL A 233 29.52 8.09 -22.13
CA VAL A 233 29.21 8.28 -20.73
C VAL A 233 30.42 7.93 -19.91
N THR A 234 30.86 8.83 -19.03
CA THR A 234 32.04 8.63 -18.18
C THR A 234 31.63 8.79 -16.72
N CYS A 235 32.02 7.81 -15.89
CA CYS A 235 31.83 7.81 -14.45
C CYS A 235 33.13 7.40 -13.76
N LYS A 236 33.65 8.21 -12.84
CA LYS A 236 34.93 7.96 -12.11
C LYS A 236 36.07 7.49 -13.02
N GLY A 237 36.18 8.03 -14.22
CA GLY A 237 37.23 7.66 -15.19
C GLY A 237 36.92 6.45 -16.09
N ASP A 238 35.94 5.63 -15.76
CA ASP A 238 35.44 4.58 -16.66
C ASP A 238 34.56 5.21 -17.74
N ARG A 239 34.93 4.99 -19.00
CA ARG A 239 34.24 5.54 -20.16
C ARG A 239 33.55 4.44 -20.96
N ARG A 240 32.23 4.57 -21.10
CA ARG A 240 31.41 3.71 -21.96
C ARG A 240 31.08 4.42 -23.24
N VAL A 241 31.13 3.67 -24.33
CA VAL A 241 30.75 4.14 -25.67
C VAL A 241 29.54 3.35 -26.13
N VAL A 242 28.46 4.04 -26.45
CA VAL A 242 27.20 3.43 -26.90
C VAL A 242 27.01 3.72 -28.37
N GLU A 243 26.90 2.66 -29.16
CA GLU A 243 26.63 2.75 -30.60
C GLU A 243 25.20 3.25 -30.84
N PRO A 244 24.93 3.89 -32.00
CA PRO A 244 23.61 4.42 -32.31
C PRO A 244 22.51 3.36 -32.27
N THR A 245 21.43 3.66 -31.55
CA THR A 245 20.26 2.77 -31.41
C THR A 245 18.99 3.57 -31.19
N LYS A 246 17.84 3.00 -31.59
CA LYS A 246 16.50 3.56 -31.30
C LYS A 246 15.90 2.98 -30.03
N GLU A 247 16.53 1.98 -29.45
CA GLU A 247 16.05 1.32 -28.24
C GLU A 247 16.68 1.97 -27.01
N MET A 248 15.91 2.10 -25.93
CA MET A 248 16.41 2.59 -24.67
C MET A 248 17.46 1.62 -24.12
N GLN A 249 18.69 2.12 -23.93
CA GLN A 249 19.82 1.40 -23.40
C GLN A 249 20.05 1.72 -21.93
N ARG A 250 20.70 0.80 -21.23
CA ARG A 250 21.16 0.92 -19.85
C ARG A 250 22.66 0.98 -19.82
N ILE A 251 23.23 2.14 -19.54
CA ILE A 251 24.67 2.33 -19.42
C ILE A 251 25.00 2.27 -17.93
N THR A 252 25.51 1.12 -17.46
CA THR A 252 25.65 0.83 -16.04
C THR A 252 27.12 0.84 -15.62
N PHE A 253 27.37 1.45 -14.44
CA PHE A 253 28.65 1.46 -13.72
C PHE A 253 28.41 0.82 -12.36
N HIS A 254 29.32 -0.06 -11.92
CA HIS A 254 29.29 -0.71 -10.62
C HIS A 254 30.45 -0.22 -9.76
N PHE A 255 30.23 -0.18 -8.46
CA PHE A 255 31.22 0.15 -7.44
C PHE A 255 31.29 -1.00 -6.44
N ASP A 256 32.50 -1.46 -6.12
CA ASP A 256 32.72 -2.56 -5.16
C ASP A 256 32.23 -2.17 -3.75
N GLU A 257 32.36 -0.87 -3.40
CA GLU A 257 31.89 -0.32 -2.14
C GLU A 257 30.83 0.78 -2.39
N PRO A 258 29.85 0.94 -1.48
CA PRO A 258 28.84 1.99 -1.61
C PRO A 258 29.47 3.38 -1.66
N VAL A 259 28.99 4.19 -2.58
CA VAL A 259 29.41 5.60 -2.73
C VAL A 259 28.23 6.53 -2.48
N GLU A 260 28.51 7.72 -1.96
CA GLU A 260 27.49 8.76 -1.69
C GLU A 260 27.52 9.90 -2.71
N ARG A 261 28.58 9.96 -3.53
CA ARG A 261 28.80 11.04 -4.49
C ARG A 261 29.22 10.47 -5.83
N VAL A 262 28.63 11.01 -6.88
CA VAL A 262 29.00 10.64 -8.25
C VAL A 262 28.94 11.86 -9.16
N SER A 263 29.83 11.88 -10.17
CA SER A 263 29.76 12.79 -11.29
C SER A 263 29.79 11.99 -12.58
N LEU A 264 28.77 12.21 -13.42
CA LEU A 264 28.58 11.57 -14.71
C LEU A 264 28.80 12.60 -15.82
N SER A 265 29.81 12.39 -16.66
CA SER A 265 30.00 13.20 -17.86
C SER A 265 29.38 12.49 -19.07
N MET A 266 28.53 13.18 -19.81
CA MET A 266 27.82 12.65 -20.99
C MET A 266 28.06 13.58 -22.17
N SER A 267 28.35 13.02 -23.37
CA SER A 267 28.55 13.77 -24.58
C SER A 267 28.09 13.00 -25.83
N GLY A 268 27.62 13.72 -26.83
CA GLY A 268 27.05 13.17 -28.06
C GLY A 268 25.65 13.73 -28.32
N TYR A 269 24.86 13.02 -29.13
CA TYR A 269 23.44 13.33 -29.36
C TYR A 269 22.60 12.16 -28.86
N ALA A 270 21.76 12.40 -27.84
CA ALA A 270 20.98 11.34 -27.22
C ALA A 270 19.69 11.87 -26.59
N ASN A 271 18.73 10.99 -26.43
CA ASN A 271 17.59 11.18 -25.53
C ASN A 271 17.93 10.56 -24.18
N LEU A 272 17.89 11.34 -23.12
CA LEU A 272 18.19 10.88 -21.76
C LEU A 272 16.88 10.80 -20.96
N TYR A 273 16.61 9.64 -20.35
CA TYR A 273 15.34 9.33 -19.68
C TYR A 273 15.43 9.33 -18.16
N GLY A 274 16.62 9.29 -17.59
CA GLY A 274 16.87 9.30 -16.15
C GLY A 274 18.19 8.63 -15.79
N ILE A 275 18.55 8.74 -14.52
CA ILE A 275 19.72 8.12 -13.91
C ILE A 275 19.23 7.30 -12.72
N LEU A 276 19.49 5.99 -12.70
CA LEU A 276 19.23 5.10 -11.56
C LEU A 276 20.44 5.10 -10.65
N LEU A 277 20.21 5.28 -9.36
CA LEU A 277 21.21 5.24 -8.29
C LEU A 277 20.71 4.21 -7.27
N ASP A 278 21.21 2.98 -7.37
CA ASP A 278 20.67 1.81 -6.66
C ASP A 278 21.76 0.96 -6.03
N GLY A 279 21.35 -0.02 -5.20
CA GLY A 279 22.13 -1.20 -4.89
C GLY A 279 22.04 -2.27 -5.99
N ASP A 280 22.79 -3.35 -5.83
CA ASP A 280 22.72 -4.50 -6.72
C ASP A 280 21.53 -5.42 -6.36
N ASN A 281 21.07 -5.38 -5.14
CA ASN A 281 19.90 -6.07 -4.59
C ASN A 281 19.11 -5.15 -3.65
N GLY A 282 18.06 -5.67 -3.02
CA GLY A 282 17.23 -4.93 -2.08
C GLY A 282 16.09 -4.14 -2.74
N ILE A 283 15.41 -3.35 -1.93
CA ILE A 283 14.29 -2.51 -2.37
C ILE A 283 14.79 -1.21 -2.97
N CYS A 284 14.31 -0.89 -4.16
CA CYS A 284 14.47 0.42 -4.81
C CYS A 284 13.12 1.13 -4.85
N VAL A 285 13.04 2.35 -4.35
CA VAL A 285 11.80 3.16 -4.38
C VAL A 285 12.04 4.46 -5.13
N ASP A 286 11.33 4.64 -6.23
CA ASP A 286 11.46 5.79 -7.12
C ASP A 286 10.46 6.88 -6.79
N ASN A 287 10.92 8.12 -6.71
CA ASN A 287 10.07 9.30 -6.61
C ASN A 287 9.96 9.99 -7.97
N ILE A 288 8.77 9.98 -8.58
CA ILE A 288 8.55 10.55 -9.91
C ILE A 288 7.45 11.63 -9.82
N PRO A 289 7.80 12.82 -9.36
CA PRO A 289 6.87 13.93 -9.22
C PRO A 289 6.58 14.57 -10.59
N MET A 290 5.30 14.82 -10.85
CA MET A 290 4.79 15.43 -12.07
C MET A 290 3.87 16.60 -11.72
N ARG A 291 4.45 17.75 -11.39
CA ARG A 291 3.70 18.95 -10.98
C ARG A 291 2.56 19.27 -11.96
N GLY A 292 1.34 19.42 -11.44
CA GLY A 292 0.16 19.76 -12.24
C GLY A 292 -0.43 18.59 -13.03
N CYS A 293 0.15 17.39 -12.94
CA CYS A 293 -0.35 16.21 -13.66
C CYS A 293 -1.59 15.63 -12.99
N SER A 294 -2.56 15.21 -13.80
CA SER A 294 -3.78 14.54 -13.34
C SER A 294 -3.71 13.00 -13.42
N GLY A 295 -2.54 12.43 -13.72
CA GLY A 295 -2.34 10.97 -13.82
C GLY A 295 -2.91 10.32 -15.08
N THR A 296 -3.19 11.09 -16.14
CA THR A 296 -3.87 10.59 -17.35
C THR A 296 -2.96 10.46 -18.58
N MET A 297 -1.63 10.43 -18.39
CA MET A 297 -0.65 10.54 -19.46
C MET A 297 0.06 9.24 -19.86
N PHE A 298 -0.05 8.16 -19.07
CA PHE A 298 0.74 6.94 -19.30
C PHE A 298 0.49 6.33 -20.69
N THR A 299 -0.74 6.38 -21.20
CA THR A 299 -1.09 5.91 -22.55
C THR A 299 -0.46 6.72 -23.68
N ALA A 300 0.13 7.89 -23.40
CA ALA A 300 0.89 8.70 -24.36
C ALA A 300 2.39 8.34 -24.39
N ILE A 301 2.86 7.52 -23.46
CA ILE A 301 4.27 7.09 -23.37
C ILE A 301 4.48 5.83 -24.20
N ASN A 302 5.65 5.72 -24.82
CA ASN A 302 6.02 4.58 -25.64
C ASN A 302 5.87 3.26 -24.85
N ARG A 303 4.91 2.45 -25.31
CA ARG A 303 4.54 1.17 -24.69
C ARG A 303 5.74 0.24 -24.47
N ARG A 304 6.62 0.14 -25.50
CA ARG A 304 7.79 -0.73 -25.45
C ARG A 304 8.81 -0.26 -24.42
N GLN A 305 9.07 1.05 -24.33
CA GLN A 305 9.99 1.61 -23.34
C GLN A 305 9.52 1.36 -21.92
N LEU A 306 8.22 1.55 -21.61
CA LEU A 306 7.69 1.28 -20.28
C LEU A 306 7.72 -0.22 -19.94
N ALA A 307 7.25 -1.09 -20.84
CA ALA A 307 7.23 -2.53 -20.63
C ALA A 307 8.65 -3.09 -20.41
N ASP A 308 9.62 -2.63 -21.23
CA ASP A 308 11.02 -2.99 -21.09
C ASP A 308 11.59 -2.53 -19.74
N PHE A 309 11.30 -1.30 -19.33
CA PHE A 309 11.74 -0.79 -18.04
C PHE A 309 11.16 -1.58 -16.87
N TYR A 310 9.84 -1.78 -16.83
CA TYR A 310 9.17 -2.48 -15.75
C TYR A 310 9.62 -3.92 -15.60
N THR A 311 9.89 -4.59 -16.73
CA THR A 311 10.38 -5.97 -16.74
C THR A 311 11.82 -6.07 -16.25
N ASN A 312 12.73 -5.27 -16.82
CA ASN A 312 14.17 -5.39 -16.55
C ASN A 312 14.56 -4.80 -15.18
N GLU A 313 13.80 -3.84 -14.66
CA GLU A 313 14.02 -3.28 -13.32
C GLU A 313 13.17 -3.99 -12.26
N ASN A 314 12.52 -5.11 -12.58
CA ASN A 314 11.73 -5.95 -11.67
C ASN A 314 10.74 -5.15 -10.85
N VAL A 315 9.91 -4.32 -11.53
CA VAL A 315 8.88 -3.51 -10.87
C VAL A 315 7.79 -4.41 -10.30
N ARG A 316 7.52 -4.30 -9.00
CA ARG A 316 6.54 -5.11 -8.27
C ARG A 316 5.41 -4.31 -7.66
N LEU A 317 5.59 -3.00 -7.50
CA LEU A 317 4.55 -2.09 -7.02
C LEU A 317 4.61 -0.78 -7.78
N ILE A 318 3.46 -0.30 -8.23
CA ILE A 318 3.27 1.01 -8.82
C ILE A 318 2.27 1.78 -7.98
N LEU A 319 2.73 2.82 -7.30
CA LEU A 319 1.91 3.78 -6.59
C LEU A 319 1.55 4.91 -7.53
N LEU A 320 0.27 5.25 -7.61
CA LEU A 320 -0.28 6.35 -8.41
C LEU A 320 -0.95 7.36 -7.48
N GLU A 321 -0.27 8.45 -7.14
CA GLU A 321 -0.81 9.48 -6.24
C GLU A 321 -1.34 10.66 -7.06
N TYR A 322 -2.64 10.60 -7.40
CA TYR A 322 -3.28 11.57 -8.27
C TYR A 322 -4.70 11.90 -7.86
N GLY A 323 -5.21 12.98 -8.42
CA GLY A 323 -6.58 13.45 -8.26
C GLY A 323 -6.64 14.91 -7.85
N GLY A 324 -5.71 15.38 -7.01
CA GLY A 324 -5.69 16.74 -6.48
C GLY A 324 -5.81 17.82 -7.56
N ASN A 325 -5.02 17.72 -8.62
CA ASN A 325 -5.06 18.69 -9.73
C ASN A 325 -6.37 18.70 -10.52
N SER A 326 -7.20 17.68 -10.38
CA SER A 326 -8.50 17.59 -11.06
C SER A 326 -9.65 18.11 -10.21
N VAL A 327 -9.54 18.04 -8.87
CA VAL A 327 -10.60 18.40 -7.92
C VAL A 327 -11.27 19.76 -8.22
N PRO A 328 -10.55 20.87 -8.49
CA PRO A 328 -11.16 22.16 -8.75
C PRO A 328 -12.05 22.23 -10.00
N TYR A 329 -11.87 21.27 -10.91
CA TYR A 329 -12.55 21.22 -12.23
C TYR A 329 -13.66 20.17 -12.29
N LEU A 330 -13.74 19.27 -11.31
CA LEU A 330 -14.70 18.18 -11.25
C LEU A 330 -15.95 18.60 -10.45
N ASN A 331 -16.80 19.40 -11.06
CA ASN A 331 -17.97 20.03 -10.43
C ASN A 331 -19.31 19.39 -10.81
N THR A 332 -19.31 18.33 -11.59
CA THR A 332 -20.50 17.56 -11.99
C THR A 332 -20.21 16.07 -11.96
N GLU A 333 -21.23 15.23 -11.76
CA GLU A 333 -21.11 13.76 -11.82
C GLU A 333 -20.53 13.30 -13.16
N LYS A 334 -20.93 13.94 -14.28
CA LYS A 334 -20.39 13.62 -15.60
C LYS A 334 -18.89 13.87 -15.70
N SER A 335 -18.39 14.99 -15.16
CA SER A 335 -16.95 15.30 -15.17
C SER A 335 -16.16 14.32 -14.29
N ILE A 336 -16.71 13.95 -13.12
CA ILE A 336 -16.12 12.95 -12.24
C ILE A 336 -16.04 11.59 -12.94
N HIS A 337 -17.12 11.13 -13.54
CA HIS A 337 -17.14 9.86 -14.29
C HIS A 337 -16.15 9.86 -15.46
N THR A 338 -16.04 10.97 -16.19
CA THR A 338 -15.08 11.10 -17.30
C THR A 338 -13.63 10.99 -16.80
N TYR A 339 -13.31 11.65 -15.69
CA TYR A 339 -11.99 11.58 -15.07
C TYR A 339 -11.68 10.18 -14.55
N ALA A 340 -12.60 9.57 -13.81
CA ALA A 340 -12.47 8.21 -13.29
C ALA A 340 -12.26 7.19 -14.43
N SER A 341 -13.00 7.32 -15.56
CA SER A 341 -12.81 6.47 -16.74
C SER A 341 -11.42 6.66 -17.38
N SER A 342 -10.85 7.86 -17.28
CA SER A 342 -9.48 8.11 -17.76
C SER A 342 -8.46 7.41 -16.85
N ILE A 343 -8.65 7.43 -15.53
CA ILE A 343 -7.81 6.71 -14.56
C ILE A 343 -7.92 5.18 -14.75
N ASP A 344 -9.15 4.64 -14.94
CA ASP A 344 -9.34 3.21 -15.28
C ASP A 344 -8.45 2.78 -16.45
N ARG A 345 -8.42 3.58 -17.50
CA ARG A 345 -7.62 3.32 -18.70
C ARG A 345 -6.12 3.30 -18.39
N GLN A 346 -5.65 4.22 -17.53
CA GLN A 346 -4.23 4.25 -17.14
C GLN A 346 -3.87 3.02 -16.29
N ILE A 347 -4.70 2.66 -15.32
CA ILE A 347 -4.47 1.47 -14.48
C ILE A 347 -4.38 0.22 -15.35
N ARG A 348 -5.35 0.00 -16.25
CA ARG A 348 -5.34 -1.17 -17.15
C ARG A 348 -4.13 -1.19 -18.06
N TYR A 349 -3.77 -0.03 -18.61
CA TYR A 349 -2.58 0.10 -19.46
C TYR A 349 -1.31 -0.28 -18.71
N LEU A 350 -1.13 0.22 -17.48
CA LEU A 350 0.03 -0.11 -16.65
C LEU A 350 0.03 -1.58 -16.22
N SER A 351 -1.14 -2.16 -15.89
CA SER A 351 -1.27 -3.58 -15.55
C SER A 351 -0.83 -4.50 -16.70
N GLU A 352 -1.14 -4.12 -17.95
CA GLU A 352 -0.68 -4.86 -19.12
C GLU A 352 0.85 -4.77 -19.34
N LEU A 353 1.46 -3.63 -19.01
CA LEU A 353 2.90 -3.41 -19.20
C LEU A 353 3.76 -3.97 -18.07
N ALA A 354 3.19 -4.07 -16.87
CA ALA A 354 3.85 -4.53 -15.67
C ALA A 354 3.05 -5.67 -15.01
N PRO A 355 2.88 -6.84 -15.66
CA PRO A 355 1.98 -7.90 -15.18
C PRO A 355 2.38 -8.52 -13.83
N LYS A 356 3.63 -8.33 -13.42
CA LYS A 356 4.13 -8.75 -12.10
C LYS A 356 3.93 -7.70 -11.01
N ALA A 357 3.58 -6.46 -11.38
CA ALA A 357 3.41 -5.38 -10.42
C ALA A 357 1.97 -5.29 -9.91
N ARG A 358 1.82 -5.02 -8.62
CA ARG A 358 0.57 -4.53 -8.04
C ARG A 358 0.44 -3.04 -8.29
N ILE A 359 -0.77 -2.57 -8.62
CA ILE A 359 -1.04 -1.14 -8.81
C ILE A 359 -1.91 -0.66 -7.66
N LEU A 360 -1.47 0.41 -6.99
CA LEU A 360 -2.18 1.03 -5.89
C LEU A 360 -2.42 2.50 -6.23
N LEU A 361 -3.69 2.91 -6.29
CA LEU A 361 -4.08 4.30 -6.44
C LEU A 361 -4.18 4.94 -5.05
N ILE A 362 -3.39 5.97 -4.81
CA ILE A 362 -3.50 6.85 -3.65
C ILE A 362 -4.40 8.01 -4.07
N GLY A 363 -5.57 8.11 -3.43
CA GLY A 363 -6.56 9.14 -3.74
C GLY A 363 -6.09 10.54 -3.32
N PRO A 364 -6.79 11.60 -3.77
CA PRO A 364 -6.46 12.96 -3.38
C PRO A 364 -6.59 13.14 -1.85
N SER A 365 -5.71 13.97 -1.30
CA SER A 365 -5.84 14.50 0.07
C SER A 365 -7.11 15.34 0.20
N ASP A 366 -7.52 15.65 1.44
CA ASP A 366 -8.42 16.78 1.62
C ASP A 366 -7.78 18.05 1.02
N MET A 367 -8.58 18.87 0.41
CA MET A 367 -8.20 20.16 -0.18
C MET A 367 -9.29 21.17 0.16
N SER A 368 -8.87 22.39 0.52
CA SER A 368 -9.84 23.42 0.89
C SER A 368 -9.98 24.51 -0.17
N THR A 369 -11.19 25.02 -0.27
CA THR A 369 -11.52 26.22 -1.04
C THR A 369 -12.30 27.21 -0.19
N ARG A 370 -12.38 28.47 -0.58
CA ARG A 370 -13.14 29.46 0.17
C ARG A 370 -14.62 29.40 -0.17
N ILE A 371 -15.45 29.06 0.83
CA ILE A 371 -16.91 29.05 0.74
C ILE A 371 -17.42 30.03 1.79
N LYS A 372 -18.14 31.08 1.35
CA LYS A 372 -18.67 32.14 2.23
C LYS A 372 -17.63 32.75 3.20
N GLY A 373 -16.38 32.86 2.72
CA GLY A 373 -15.26 33.46 3.47
C GLY A 373 -14.45 32.50 4.36
N SER A 374 -14.89 31.28 4.58
CA SER A 374 -14.17 30.25 5.34
C SER A 374 -13.53 29.19 4.44
N TRP A 375 -12.43 28.59 4.91
CA TRP A 375 -11.81 27.44 4.25
C TRP A 375 -12.63 26.19 4.54
N GLN A 376 -13.02 25.47 3.49
CA GLN A 376 -13.81 24.25 3.58
C GLN A 376 -13.37 23.27 2.51
N THR A 377 -13.52 21.98 2.76
CA THR A 377 -13.34 20.93 1.75
C THR A 377 -14.07 21.25 0.45
N TYR A 378 -13.45 20.99 -0.69
CA TYR A 378 -14.13 21.08 -1.99
C TYR A 378 -15.42 20.24 -2.00
N PRO A 379 -16.59 20.82 -2.37
CA PRO A 379 -17.88 20.14 -2.21
C PRO A 379 -17.99 18.78 -2.89
N MET A 380 -17.35 18.61 -4.05
CA MET A 380 -17.42 17.37 -4.82
C MET A 380 -16.30 16.37 -4.45
N LEU A 381 -15.38 16.72 -3.55
CA LEU A 381 -14.24 15.86 -3.22
C LEU A 381 -14.66 14.46 -2.70
N PRO A 382 -15.65 14.33 -1.79
CA PRO A 382 -16.11 12.99 -1.38
C PRO A 382 -16.63 12.14 -2.54
N ALA A 383 -17.39 12.73 -3.47
CA ALA A 383 -17.90 12.01 -4.65
C ALA A 383 -16.77 11.61 -5.62
N ILE A 384 -15.74 12.45 -5.76
CA ILE A 384 -14.54 12.14 -6.54
C ILE A 384 -13.81 10.93 -5.94
N ILE A 385 -13.60 10.92 -4.62
CA ILE A 385 -12.95 9.83 -3.88
C ILE A 385 -13.70 8.51 -4.06
N ASP A 386 -15.02 8.51 -3.87
CA ASP A 386 -15.85 7.31 -4.05
C ASP A 386 -15.78 6.77 -5.49
N SER A 387 -15.79 7.66 -6.48
CA SER A 387 -15.67 7.29 -7.88
C SER A 387 -14.29 6.69 -8.20
N LEU A 388 -13.22 7.28 -7.68
CA LEU A 388 -11.85 6.79 -7.88
C LEU A 388 -11.62 5.44 -7.17
N ARG A 389 -12.09 5.28 -5.93
CA ARG A 389 -12.03 4.03 -5.17
C ARG A 389 -12.72 2.89 -5.91
N THR A 390 -13.96 3.12 -6.33
CA THR A 390 -14.74 2.14 -7.09
C THR A 390 -14.05 1.78 -8.42
N THR A 391 -13.49 2.78 -9.08
CA THR A 391 -12.79 2.62 -10.36
C THR A 391 -11.50 1.83 -10.21
N ALA A 392 -10.68 2.12 -9.20
CA ALA A 392 -9.45 1.40 -8.93
C ALA A 392 -9.73 -0.09 -8.66
N ASN A 393 -10.67 -0.39 -7.76
CA ASN A 393 -11.02 -1.77 -7.41
C ASN A 393 -11.58 -2.54 -8.62
N ARG A 394 -12.45 -1.92 -9.43
CA ARG A 394 -12.95 -2.53 -10.67
C ARG A 394 -11.84 -2.79 -11.69
N ALA A 395 -10.80 -1.96 -11.73
CA ALA A 395 -9.63 -2.14 -12.59
C ALA A 395 -8.61 -3.14 -12.04
N GLY A 396 -8.84 -3.73 -10.85
CA GLY A 396 -7.94 -4.66 -10.19
C GLY A 396 -6.83 -4.02 -9.37
N ALA A 397 -6.89 -2.69 -9.18
CA ALA A 397 -5.94 -1.94 -8.36
C ALA A 397 -6.49 -1.73 -6.93
N ALA A 398 -5.60 -1.74 -5.95
CA ALA A 398 -5.95 -1.29 -4.61
C ALA A 398 -6.12 0.24 -4.56
N TYR A 399 -6.85 0.72 -3.55
CA TYR A 399 -7.05 2.15 -3.30
C TYR A 399 -6.69 2.50 -1.86
N TRP A 400 -5.91 3.56 -1.66
CA TRP A 400 -5.64 4.13 -0.35
C TRP A 400 -6.30 5.50 -0.24
N ASP A 401 -7.16 5.66 0.77
CA ASP A 401 -7.99 6.84 0.95
C ASP A 401 -7.27 7.89 1.79
N MET A 402 -6.40 8.70 1.15
CA MET A 402 -5.63 9.73 1.84
C MET A 402 -6.54 10.78 2.51
N TYR A 403 -7.70 11.08 1.93
CA TYR A 403 -8.67 11.99 2.53
C TYR A 403 -9.15 11.47 3.91
N GLN A 404 -9.52 10.19 4.01
CA GLN A 404 -9.92 9.57 5.28
C GLN A 404 -8.75 9.47 6.26
N VAL A 405 -7.56 9.15 5.76
CA VAL A 405 -6.32 9.09 6.56
C VAL A 405 -6.01 10.42 7.23
N MET A 406 -6.28 11.54 6.57
CA MET A 406 -6.10 12.89 7.12
C MET A 406 -7.14 13.26 8.18
N GLY A 407 -8.27 12.56 8.25
CA GLY A 407 -9.40 12.88 9.12
C GLY A 407 -10.68 13.30 8.39
N GLY A 408 -10.70 13.23 7.06
CA GLY A 408 -11.88 13.49 6.23
C GLY A 408 -12.22 14.98 6.07
N HIS A 409 -13.49 15.31 6.19
CA HIS A 409 -14.01 16.67 5.93
C HIS A 409 -13.37 17.75 6.80
N ASN A 410 -12.86 18.81 6.16
CA ASN A 410 -12.13 19.93 6.75
C ASN A 410 -10.80 19.58 7.43
N SER A 411 -10.26 18.38 7.21
CA SER A 411 -8.97 18.00 7.78
C SER A 411 -7.81 18.85 7.25
N MET A 412 -7.84 19.30 6.00
CA MET A 412 -6.81 20.18 5.45
C MET A 412 -6.74 21.50 6.22
N ALA A 413 -7.87 22.12 6.51
CA ALA A 413 -7.91 23.36 7.31
C ALA A 413 -7.36 23.12 8.72
N GLN A 414 -7.73 22.01 9.36
CA GLN A 414 -7.20 21.62 10.68
C GLN A 414 -5.69 21.37 10.65
N TRP A 415 -5.17 20.76 9.59
CA TRP A 415 -3.74 20.51 9.42
C TRP A 415 -2.93 21.80 9.22
N CYS A 416 -3.53 22.82 8.60
CA CYS A 416 -2.92 24.16 8.51
C CYS A 416 -2.81 24.86 9.87
N GLU A 417 -3.77 24.61 10.77
CA GLU A 417 -3.87 25.26 12.09
C GLU A 417 -3.02 24.55 13.18
N GLN A 418 -2.50 23.37 12.91
CA GLN A 418 -1.62 22.67 13.87
C GLN A 418 -0.33 23.45 14.12
N ASN A 419 0.29 23.20 15.27
CA ASN A 419 1.57 23.78 15.63
C ASN A 419 2.59 22.70 16.05
N PRO A 420 3.58 22.37 15.22
CA PRO A 420 3.84 22.93 13.88
C PRO A 420 2.80 22.47 12.84
N PRO A 421 2.56 23.26 11.76
CA PRO A 421 1.55 22.95 10.77
C PRO A 421 1.94 21.73 9.91
N LEU A 422 0.97 20.88 9.61
CA LEU A 422 1.13 19.72 8.72
C LEU A 422 0.81 20.06 7.26
N ALA A 423 0.09 21.15 7.01
CA ALA A 423 -0.24 21.61 5.66
C ALA A 423 0.18 23.08 5.46
N GLY A 424 0.42 23.45 4.21
CA GLY A 424 0.80 24.80 3.80
C GLY A 424 -0.37 25.78 3.83
N SER A 425 -0.07 27.06 3.87
CA SER A 425 -1.07 28.16 3.86
C SER A 425 -1.90 28.24 2.58
N ASP A 426 -1.55 27.48 1.55
CA ASP A 426 -2.33 27.31 0.32
C ASP A 426 -3.52 26.36 0.49
N HIS A 427 -3.58 25.64 1.63
CA HIS A 427 -4.62 24.65 1.94
C HIS A 427 -4.74 23.51 0.91
N ILE A 428 -3.60 23.14 0.29
CA ILE A 428 -3.47 22.10 -0.74
C ILE A 428 -2.30 21.19 -0.44
N HIS A 429 -1.10 21.75 -0.25
CA HIS A 429 0.14 20.97 -0.15
C HIS A 429 0.54 20.71 1.30
N PHE A 430 1.12 19.55 1.54
CA PHE A 430 1.70 19.22 2.83
C PHE A 430 2.99 19.98 3.10
N THR A 431 3.23 20.30 4.37
CA THR A 431 4.57 20.63 4.85
C THR A 431 5.43 19.35 4.84
N ARG A 432 6.73 19.48 5.17
CA ARG A 432 7.59 18.29 5.38
C ARG A 432 6.98 17.36 6.44
N LEU A 433 6.55 17.91 7.58
CA LEU A 433 5.95 17.13 8.68
C LEU A 433 4.65 16.46 8.27
N GLY A 434 3.81 17.11 7.46
CA GLY A 434 2.60 16.50 6.92
C GLY A 434 2.91 15.37 5.96
N GLY A 435 3.91 15.54 5.10
CA GLY A 435 4.39 14.48 4.22
C GLY A 435 4.96 13.28 4.98
N ASP A 436 5.79 13.55 6.01
CA ASP A 436 6.31 12.50 6.89
C ASP A 436 5.14 11.75 7.59
N ARG A 437 4.13 12.48 8.10
CA ARG A 437 2.94 11.87 8.73
C ARG A 437 2.14 10.98 7.79
N VAL A 438 1.89 11.44 6.56
CA VAL A 438 1.18 10.65 5.53
C VAL A 438 1.96 9.37 5.20
N ALA A 439 3.26 9.51 4.99
CA ALA A 439 4.13 8.37 4.67
C ALA A 439 4.19 7.34 5.81
N ASP A 440 4.31 7.80 7.08
CA ASP A 440 4.25 6.93 8.25
C ASP A 440 2.96 6.12 8.31
N LEU A 441 1.81 6.76 8.06
CA LEU A 441 0.51 6.09 8.07
C LEU A 441 0.39 5.08 6.92
N PHE A 442 0.94 5.41 5.74
CA PHE A 442 1.00 4.48 4.62
C PHE A 442 1.87 3.26 4.95
N CYS A 443 3.08 3.47 5.49
CA CYS A 443 3.99 2.40 5.88
C CYS A 443 3.38 1.52 6.98
N LYS A 444 2.77 2.12 8.02
CA LYS A 444 2.06 1.38 9.07
C LYS A 444 0.98 0.47 8.49
N SER A 445 0.20 0.99 7.54
CA SER A 445 -0.82 0.18 6.87
C SER A 445 -0.18 -0.97 6.10
N LEU A 446 0.82 -0.69 5.24
CA LEU A 446 1.47 -1.72 4.41
C LEU A 446 2.11 -2.82 5.27
N MET A 447 2.82 -2.42 6.33
CA MET A 447 3.49 -3.36 7.22
C MET A 447 2.52 -4.21 8.03
N LEU A 448 1.31 -3.71 8.35
CA LEU A 448 0.28 -4.53 8.99
C LEU A 448 -0.23 -5.65 8.06
N TYR A 449 -0.40 -5.36 6.76
CA TYR A 449 -0.72 -6.41 5.77
C TYR A 449 0.44 -7.40 5.61
N TYR A 450 1.69 -6.94 5.72
CA TYR A 450 2.86 -7.82 5.75
C TYR A 450 2.90 -8.71 6.99
N ASP A 451 2.57 -8.18 8.17
CA ASP A 451 2.44 -8.96 9.40
C ASP A 451 1.35 -10.03 9.27
N TYR A 452 0.20 -9.68 8.69
CA TYR A 452 -0.88 -10.63 8.43
C TYR A 452 -0.48 -11.70 7.40
N TYR A 453 0.23 -11.32 6.34
CA TYR A 453 0.82 -12.28 5.39
C TYR A 453 1.73 -13.28 6.10
N ASN A 454 2.64 -12.82 6.97
CA ASN A 454 3.54 -13.67 7.75
C ASN A 454 2.77 -14.55 8.74
N TRP A 455 1.74 -14.01 9.39
CA TRP A 455 0.89 -14.76 10.31
C TRP A 455 0.16 -15.93 9.62
N ARG A 456 -0.26 -15.77 8.36
CA ARG A 456 -0.91 -16.81 7.56
C ARG A 456 0.04 -17.93 7.12
N LYS A 457 1.36 -17.69 7.09
CA LYS A 457 2.33 -18.73 6.70
C LYS A 457 2.29 -19.94 7.62
N PRO A 458 2.48 -21.17 7.09
CA PRO A 458 2.67 -22.35 7.91
C PRO A 458 3.84 -22.13 8.88
N LYS A 459 3.59 -22.27 10.19
CA LYS A 459 4.69 -22.28 11.15
C LYS A 459 5.54 -23.54 10.91
N PRO A 460 6.88 -23.45 10.92
CA PRO A 460 7.71 -24.64 10.89
C PRO A 460 7.29 -25.59 12.03
N GLN A 461 7.04 -26.87 11.73
CA GLN A 461 6.80 -27.85 12.75
C GLN A 461 8.08 -27.98 13.59
N THR A 462 8.12 -27.34 14.75
CA THR A 462 9.14 -27.64 15.75
C THR A 462 8.95 -29.09 16.20
N PRO A 463 10.02 -29.91 16.23
CA PRO A 463 9.94 -31.25 16.83
C PRO A 463 9.47 -31.07 18.28
N SER A 464 8.44 -31.82 18.65
CA SER A 464 7.78 -31.77 19.96
C SER A 464 8.81 -31.75 21.11
N PRO A 465 8.90 -30.68 21.90
CA PRO A 465 9.54 -30.74 23.19
C PRO A 465 8.47 -31.08 24.23
N SER A 466 8.82 -31.93 25.15
CA SER A 466 8.04 -32.23 26.35
C SER A 466 7.48 -30.96 27.02
N ALA A 467 6.15 -30.89 27.11
CA ALA A 467 5.29 -29.92 27.80
C ALA A 467 5.54 -28.40 27.58
N PRO A 468 4.62 -27.69 26.92
CA PRO A 468 4.79 -26.25 26.68
C PRO A 468 4.37 -25.41 27.86
N VAL A 469 5.22 -24.48 28.24
CA VAL A 469 4.81 -23.28 28.96
C VAL A 469 4.01 -22.40 27.98
N VAL A 470 2.73 -22.19 28.24
CA VAL A 470 1.87 -21.28 27.50
C VAL A 470 2.34 -19.85 27.76
N THR A 471 3.14 -19.32 26.87
CA THR A 471 3.40 -17.89 26.83
C THR A 471 2.51 -17.29 25.72
N THR A 472 1.50 -16.53 26.14
CA THR A 472 0.80 -15.60 25.24
C THR A 472 1.85 -14.72 24.57
N ASN A 473 1.83 -14.63 23.25
CA ASN A 473 2.80 -13.81 22.51
C ASN A 473 2.46 -12.31 22.70
N PRO A 474 3.19 -11.58 23.59
CA PRO A 474 2.91 -10.16 23.85
C PRO A 474 3.26 -9.26 22.67
N GLN A 475 4.03 -9.76 21.70
CA GLN A 475 4.53 -8.95 20.57
C GLN A 475 3.41 -8.52 19.61
N MET A 476 2.37 -9.32 19.42
CA MET A 476 1.31 -9.03 18.49
C MET A 476 0.39 -7.89 18.96
N ALA A 477 -0.02 -7.91 20.23
CA ALA A 477 -0.80 -6.81 20.80
C ALA A 477 -0.01 -5.49 20.75
N THR A 478 1.29 -5.55 20.99
CA THR A 478 2.19 -4.39 20.93
C THR A 478 2.38 -3.88 19.49
N GLN A 479 2.48 -4.76 18.49
CA GLN A 479 2.61 -4.37 17.08
C GLN A 479 1.34 -3.70 16.56
N ILE A 480 0.16 -4.26 16.85
CA ILE A 480 -1.12 -3.67 16.47
C ILE A 480 -1.34 -2.33 17.19
N GLU A 481 -0.95 -2.23 18.46
CA GLU A 481 -1.11 -1.01 19.26
C GLU A 481 -0.14 0.10 18.83
N GLN A 482 1.10 -0.25 18.50
CA GLN A 482 2.11 0.69 17.99
C GLN A 482 1.81 1.20 16.58
N ARG A 483 1.01 0.46 15.77
CA ARG A 483 0.62 0.84 14.40
C ARG A 483 -0.78 1.47 14.32
N LYS A 484 -1.49 1.64 15.44
CA LYS A 484 -2.73 2.43 15.47
C LYS A 484 -2.43 3.89 15.15
N PRO A 485 -3.29 4.58 14.34
CA PRO A 485 -3.10 5.97 13.94
C PRO A 485 -3.17 6.94 15.12
#